data_924b4afed946a5bb205741466c021a47
#
_entry.id   924b4afed946a5bb205741466c021a47
#
_cell.length_a   1.000
_cell.length_b   1.000
_cell.length_c   1.000
_cell.angle_alpha   90.00
_cell.angle_beta   90.00
_cell.angle_gamma   90.00
#
_symmetry.space_group_name_H-M   'P 1'
#
loop_
_entity.id
_entity.type
_entity.pdbx_description
1 polymer ?
#
loop_
_entity_poly.entity_id
_entity_poly.type
_entity_poly.pdbx_seq_one_letter_code
_entity_poly.pdbx_strand_id
1 'polypeptide(L)'
;QPYCYNISGESIIRQFQYGIAKINKHFPGVTFTTYSVEEPCFTSCLPQILKLFGFKYAVLKCPNTCWGGYTNAYGGELVNWVGPDGTPILTVPRYACEKLEENSTWQTTAWCNEESYLNACRDAGIEHPVGMCFQDAGWKNGPWLGSGKNTKSNSVYVTWKDYFENISIGKTNDDWHFSQEDIRVNLMW
;
A
#
# COMPACT_ATOMS: atom_id res chain seq x y z
N GLN A 1 -5.81 10.61 6.85
CA GLN A 1 -6.12 11.35 5.61
C GLN A 1 -7.59 11.16 5.25
N PRO A 2 -8.23 12.13 4.60
CA PRO A 2 -9.60 11.95 4.12
C PRO A 2 -9.62 11.02 2.90
N TYR A 3 -10.76 10.41 2.67
CA TYR A 3 -10.99 9.64 1.44
C TYR A 3 -10.83 10.53 0.21
N CYS A 4 -9.83 10.26 -0.61
CA CYS A 4 -9.44 11.12 -1.74
C CYS A 4 -10.54 11.31 -2.77
N TYR A 5 -11.45 10.37 -2.90
CA TYR A 5 -12.59 10.46 -3.82
C TYR A 5 -13.75 11.33 -3.32
N ASN A 6 -13.74 11.73 -2.05
CA ASN A 6 -14.76 12.58 -1.43
C ASN A 6 -14.37 14.06 -1.35
N ILE A 7 -13.16 14.40 -1.78
CA ILE A 7 -12.63 15.76 -1.69
C ILE A 7 -12.07 16.21 -3.03
N SER A 8 -11.96 17.53 -3.21
CA SER A 8 -11.38 18.08 -4.44
C SER A 8 -9.88 17.83 -4.54
N GLY A 9 -9.35 17.83 -5.77
CA GLY A 9 -7.91 17.75 -6.01
C GLY A 9 -7.13 18.87 -5.31
N GLU A 10 -7.67 20.09 -5.25
CA GLU A 10 -7.09 21.21 -4.50
C GLU A 10 -6.97 20.87 -3.00
N SER A 11 -8.00 20.24 -2.42
CA SER A 11 -7.95 19.81 -1.02
C SER A 11 -6.88 18.76 -0.78
N ILE A 12 -6.67 17.85 -1.70
CA ILE A 12 -5.61 16.83 -1.62
C ILE A 12 -4.23 17.52 -1.66
N ILE A 13 -4.02 18.42 -2.61
CA ILE A 13 -2.76 19.17 -2.75
C ILE A 13 -2.47 19.97 -1.46
N ARG A 14 -3.47 20.67 -0.94
CA ARG A 14 -3.32 21.45 0.31
C ARG A 14 -2.96 20.59 1.50
N GLN A 15 -3.52 19.40 1.60
CA GLN A 15 -3.18 18.49 2.70
C GLN A 15 -1.73 18.03 2.64
N PHE A 16 -1.21 17.69 1.45
CA PHE A 16 0.21 17.40 1.30
C PHE A 16 1.07 18.61 1.64
N GLN A 17 0.73 19.78 1.10
CA GLN A 17 1.48 21.01 1.32
C GLN A 17 1.56 21.35 2.82
N TYR A 18 0.42 21.42 3.50
CA TYR A 18 0.39 21.80 4.91
C TYR A 18 0.93 20.69 5.81
N GLY A 19 0.64 19.43 5.51
CA GLY A 19 1.14 18.30 6.27
C GLY A 19 2.66 18.20 6.24
N ILE A 20 3.26 18.29 5.07
CA ILE A 20 4.72 18.28 4.89
C ILE A 20 5.36 19.49 5.57
N ALA A 21 4.81 20.69 5.37
CA ALA A 21 5.31 21.90 6.01
C ALA A 21 5.23 21.80 7.55
N LYS A 22 4.13 21.26 8.08
CA LYS A 22 3.97 21.08 9.52
C LYS A 22 4.98 20.09 10.11
N ILE A 23 5.20 18.97 9.43
CA ILE A 23 6.18 17.98 9.89
C ILE A 23 7.60 18.54 9.82
N ASN A 24 7.96 19.20 8.72
CA ASN A 24 9.29 19.82 8.58
C ASN A 24 9.58 20.91 9.60
N LYS A 25 8.53 21.57 10.12
CA LYS A 25 8.69 22.52 11.21
C LYS A 25 9.17 21.85 12.51
N HIS A 26 8.77 20.62 12.79
CA HIS A 26 9.14 19.88 13.99
C HIS A 26 10.34 18.96 13.77
N PHE A 27 10.51 18.48 12.54
CA PHE A 27 11.58 17.56 12.15
C PHE A 27 12.25 18.08 10.87
N PRO A 28 13.13 19.10 10.98
CA PRO A 28 13.78 19.70 9.83
C PRO A 28 14.60 18.70 9.02
N GLY A 29 14.47 18.73 7.70
CA GLY A 29 15.24 17.86 6.80
C GLY A 29 14.63 16.48 6.53
N VAL A 30 13.46 16.19 7.09
CA VAL A 30 12.76 14.94 6.75
C VAL A 30 12.26 15.01 5.30
N THR A 31 12.53 13.94 4.53
CA THR A 31 12.03 13.76 3.18
C THR A 31 11.03 12.61 3.14
N PHE A 32 9.96 12.80 2.38
CA PHE A 32 8.92 11.80 2.19
C PHE A 32 9.11 11.14 0.82
N THR A 33 9.41 9.85 0.82
CA THR A 33 9.67 9.12 -0.43
C THR A 33 8.57 8.13 -0.77
N THR A 34 7.81 7.68 0.23
CA THR A 34 6.80 6.64 0.05
C THR A 34 5.44 7.09 0.57
N TYR A 35 4.43 6.93 -0.25
CA TYR A 35 3.03 7.09 0.12
C TYR A 35 2.47 5.75 0.58
N SER A 36 2.09 5.67 1.85
CA SER A 36 1.48 4.48 2.43
C SER A 36 0.37 4.90 3.39
N VAL A 37 -0.81 4.36 3.20
CA VAL A 37 -2.00 4.68 4.00
C VAL A 37 -2.78 3.42 4.33
N GLU A 38 -3.50 3.47 5.42
CA GLU A 38 -4.32 2.36 5.90
C GLU A 38 -5.67 2.30 5.18
N GLU A 39 -6.34 3.42 5.09
CA GLU A 39 -7.69 3.57 4.53
C GLU A 39 -7.64 3.96 3.05
N PRO A 40 -8.74 3.83 2.31
CA PRO A 40 -8.75 4.08 0.86
C PRO A 40 -8.57 5.55 0.50
N CYS A 41 -7.35 6.00 0.56
CA CYS A 41 -6.97 7.37 0.19
C CYS A 41 -6.35 7.40 -1.21
N PHE A 42 -7.01 6.77 -2.18
CA PHE A 42 -6.55 6.66 -3.56
C PHE A 42 -7.49 7.39 -4.52
N THR A 43 -6.93 7.95 -5.57
CA THR A 43 -7.66 8.52 -6.70
C THR A 43 -6.78 8.47 -7.94
N SER A 44 -7.38 8.50 -9.13
CA SER A 44 -6.66 8.39 -10.39
C SER A 44 -5.55 9.42 -10.57
N CYS A 45 -5.72 10.64 -10.09
CA CYS A 45 -4.73 11.72 -10.24
C CYS A 45 -3.66 11.73 -9.13
N LEU A 46 -3.70 10.81 -8.18
CA LEU A 46 -2.76 10.82 -7.06
C LEU A 46 -1.30 10.61 -7.48
N PRO A 47 -0.94 9.77 -8.47
CA PRO A 47 0.43 9.62 -8.92
C PRO A 47 1.11 10.95 -9.27
N GLN A 48 0.46 11.78 -10.07
CA GLN A 48 1.00 13.10 -10.45
C GLN A 48 1.13 14.05 -9.26
N ILE A 49 0.18 14.02 -8.32
CA ILE A 49 0.25 14.81 -7.08
C ILE A 49 1.41 14.34 -6.21
N LEU A 50 1.56 13.03 -6.03
CA LEU A 50 2.66 12.47 -5.25
C LEU A 50 4.03 12.83 -5.83
N LYS A 51 4.18 12.73 -7.15
CA LYS A 51 5.44 13.15 -7.83
C LYS A 51 5.73 14.62 -7.64
N LEU A 52 4.70 15.50 -7.66
CA LEU A 52 4.85 16.93 -7.41
C LEU A 52 5.45 17.22 -6.03
N PHE A 53 5.12 16.41 -5.03
CA PHE A 53 5.66 16.52 -3.67
C PHE A 53 6.92 15.68 -3.42
N GLY A 54 7.52 15.10 -4.46
CA GLY A 54 8.78 14.36 -4.38
C GLY A 54 8.68 12.90 -3.96
N PHE A 55 7.48 12.35 -3.87
CA PHE A 55 7.31 10.93 -3.63
C PHE A 55 7.81 10.11 -4.82
N LYS A 56 8.44 8.99 -4.53
CA LYS A 56 8.98 8.06 -5.52
C LYS A 56 8.18 6.76 -5.59
N TYR A 57 7.58 6.37 -4.47
CA TYR A 57 6.96 5.08 -4.23
C TYR A 57 5.58 5.21 -3.63
N ALA A 58 4.75 4.21 -3.85
CA ALA A 58 3.45 4.10 -3.20
C ALA A 58 3.17 2.66 -2.75
N VAL A 59 2.23 2.52 -1.83
CA VAL A 59 1.75 1.24 -1.33
C VAL A 59 0.23 1.24 -1.40
N LEU A 60 -0.31 0.37 -2.23
CA LEU A 60 -1.76 0.18 -2.40
C LEU A 60 -2.28 -0.99 -1.55
N LYS A 61 -1.39 -1.65 -0.84
CA LYS A 61 -1.72 -2.76 0.04
C LYS A 61 -2.32 -2.24 1.34
N CYS A 62 -3.62 -2.29 1.41
CA CYS A 62 -4.35 -1.91 2.61
C CYS A 62 -4.45 -3.10 3.56
N PRO A 63 -4.28 -2.93 4.88
CA PRO A 63 -4.45 -4.00 5.86
C PRO A 63 -5.88 -4.54 5.91
N ASN A 64 -6.86 -3.71 5.66
CA ASN A 64 -8.27 -4.08 5.72
C ASN A 64 -8.77 -4.49 4.34
N THR A 65 -8.84 -5.74 4.06
CA THR A 65 -9.22 -6.23 2.73
C THR A 65 -10.71 -6.38 2.51
N CYS A 66 -11.54 -6.35 3.52
CA CYS A 66 -12.99 -6.15 3.33
C CYS A 66 -13.29 -4.74 2.84
N TRP A 67 -12.43 -3.83 3.22
CA TRP A 67 -12.33 -2.50 2.66
C TRP A 67 -11.43 -2.54 1.42
N GLY A 68 -10.82 -3.64 1.17
CA GLY A 68 -9.74 -3.84 0.24
C GLY A 68 -10.20 -4.18 -1.17
N GLY A 69 -11.47 -4.12 -1.43
CA GLY A 69 -11.94 -3.98 -2.79
C GLY A 69 -11.53 -2.65 -3.43
N TYR A 70 -10.66 -1.89 -2.76
CA TYR A 70 -10.24 -0.56 -3.19
C TYR A 70 -9.39 -0.55 -4.43
N THR A 71 -8.62 -1.59 -4.60
CA THR A 71 -7.81 -1.78 -5.79
C THR A 71 -7.98 -3.20 -6.27
N ASN A 72 -8.02 -3.37 -7.57
CA ASN A 72 -7.92 -4.70 -8.14
C ASN A 72 -6.62 -5.35 -7.68
N ALA A 73 -6.66 -6.66 -7.50
CA ALA A 73 -5.47 -7.42 -7.20
C ALA A 73 -4.65 -7.65 -8.48
N TYR A 74 -3.33 -7.58 -8.36
CA TYR A 74 -2.39 -7.78 -9.44
C TYR A 74 -1.45 -8.94 -9.20
N GLY A 75 -1.01 -9.57 -10.27
CA GLY A 75 -0.15 -10.75 -10.21
C GLY A 75 1.33 -10.47 -10.00
N GLY A 76 1.76 -9.22 -9.94
CA GLY A 76 3.15 -8.86 -9.86
C GLY A 76 3.62 -8.40 -8.48
N GLU A 77 4.94 -8.42 -8.26
CA GLU A 77 5.54 -7.93 -7.02
C GLU A 77 5.43 -6.41 -6.92
N LEU A 78 5.71 -5.69 -8.00
CA LEU A 78 5.54 -4.26 -8.14
C LEU A 78 4.76 -3.92 -9.42
N VAL A 79 4.09 -2.79 -9.41
CA VAL A 79 3.44 -2.20 -10.60
C VAL A 79 3.80 -0.72 -10.70
N ASN A 80 3.70 -0.17 -11.91
CA ASN A 80 3.66 1.27 -12.08
C ASN A 80 2.21 1.74 -11.93
N TRP A 81 1.92 2.49 -10.90
CA TRP A 81 0.63 3.17 -10.82
C TRP A 81 0.70 4.44 -11.66
N VAL A 82 -0.09 4.48 -12.74
CA VAL A 82 0.00 5.53 -13.77
C VAL A 82 -1.19 6.48 -13.64
N GLY A 83 -0.90 7.76 -13.50
CA GLY A 83 -1.90 8.82 -13.48
C GLY A 83 -2.50 9.12 -14.86
N PRO A 84 -3.59 9.90 -14.94
CA PRO A 84 -4.21 10.27 -16.20
C PRO A 84 -3.32 11.06 -17.16
N ASP A 85 -2.30 11.72 -16.62
CA ASP A 85 -1.28 12.46 -17.37
C ASP A 85 -0.10 11.59 -17.85
N GLY A 86 -0.15 10.29 -17.57
CA GLY A 86 0.92 9.35 -17.88
C GLY A 86 2.04 9.29 -16.82
N THR A 87 1.93 10.03 -15.71
CA THR A 87 2.94 10.00 -14.65
C THR A 87 2.93 8.67 -13.90
N PRO A 88 4.02 7.87 -13.92
CA PRO A 88 4.08 6.64 -13.16
C PRO A 88 4.65 6.86 -11.77
N ILE A 89 4.19 6.05 -10.81
CA ILE A 89 4.81 5.89 -9.50
C ILE A 89 4.95 4.39 -9.19
N LEU A 90 6.15 3.97 -8.80
CA LEU A 90 6.42 2.57 -8.49
C LEU A 90 5.70 2.17 -7.21
N THR A 91 4.95 1.07 -7.25
CA THR A 91 3.96 0.77 -6.24
C THR A 91 3.92 -0.70 -5.87
N VAL A 92 3.81 -0.99 -4.57
CA VAL A 92 3.41 -2.32 -4.09
C VAL A 92 1.90 -2.45 -4.27
N PRO A 93 1.42 -3.37 -5.12
CA PRO A 93 -0.01 -3.59 -5.32
C PRO A 93 -0.60 -4.50 -4.24
N ARG A 94 -1.90 -4.65 -4.23
CA ARG A 94 -2.54 -5.81 -3.64
C ARG A 94 -2.29 -7.03 -4.53
N TYR A 95 -1.81 -8.12 -3.97
CA TYR A 95 -1.50 -9.32 -4.76
C TYR A 95 -2.75 -10.14 -5.08
N ALA A 96 -2.83 -10.65 -6.30
CA ALA A 96 -3.94 -11.50 -6.72
C ALA A 96 -4.02 -12.83 -5.94
N CYS A 97 -2.90 -13.28 -5.39
CA CYS A 97 -2.83 -14.49 -4.58
C CYS A 97 -3.27 -14.31 -3.12
N GLU A 98 -3.55 -13.08 -2.67
CA GLU A 98 -4.08 -12.85 -1.33
C GLU A 98 -5.55 -13.25 -1.25
N LYS A 99 -5.85 -14.18 -0.39
CA LYS A 99 -7.22 -14.66 -0.14
C LYS A 99 -7.69 -14.21 1.24
N LEU A 100 -8.98 -14.09 1.42
CA LEU A 100 -9.56 -13.89 2.74
C LEU A 100 -9.23 -15.10 3.63
N GLU A 101 -8.93 -14.82 4.88
CA GLU A 101 -8.85 -15.84 5.92
C GLU A 101 -10.21 -16.53 6.11
N GLU A 102 -10.18 -17.79 6.46
CA GLU A 102 -11.38 -18.53 6.77
C GLU A 102 -12.15 -17.86 7.92
N ASN A 103 -13.43 -17.64 7.71
CA ASN A 103 -14.31 -16.96 8.66
C ASN A 103 -13.97 -15.48 8.94
N SER A 104 -13.12 -14.86 8.13
CA SER A 104 -12.86 -13.43 8.20
C SER A 104 -13.59 -12.69 7.09
N THR A 105 -14.00 -11.45 7.39
CA THR A 105 -14.59 -10.52 6.41
C THR A 105 -13.59 -9.52 5.86
N TRP A 106 -12.39 -9.41 6.44
CA TRP A 106 -11.43 -8.39 6.07
C TRP A 106 -9.96 -8.82 6.19
N GLN A 107 -9.63 -9.82 7.00
CA GLN A 107 -8.26 -10.34 7.09
C GLN A 107 -7.95 -11.26 5.92
N THR A 108 -6.75 -11.15 5.38
CA THR A 108 -6.25 -12.09 4.37
C THR A 108 -5.16 -12.98 4.92
N THR A 109 -4.82 -14.01 4.14
CA THR A 109 -3.69 -14.90 4.40
C THR A 109 -2.35 -14.17 4.54
N ALA A 110 -2.25 -12.93 4.05
CA ALA A 110 -1.08 -12.07 4.24
C ALA A 110 -0.95 -11.49 5.67
N TRP A 111 -2.00 -11.60 6.48
CA TRP A 111 -2.05 -11.02 7.82
C TRP A 111 -0.92 -11.49 8.74
N CYS A 112 -0.68 -12.79 8.78
CA CYS A 112 0.34 -13.40 9.62
C CYS A 112 1.50 -14.00 8.81
N ASN A 113 1.64 -13.66 7.54
CA ASN A 113 2.57 -14.30 6.62
C ASN A 113 2.41 -15.83 6.65
N GLU A 114 1.17 -16.28 6.54
CA GLU A 114 0.85 -17.71 6.53
C GLU A 114 1.64 -18.45 5.44
N GLU A 115 2.01 -19.68 5.71
CA GLU A 115 2.77 -20.48 4.74
C GLU A 115 2.03 -20.64 3.41
N SER A 116 0.72 -20.76 3.47
CA SER A 116 -0.16 -20.79 2.30
C SER A 116 -0.04 -19.53 1.45
N TYR A 117 0.03 -18.37 2.09
CA TYR A 117 0.26 -17.09 1.41
C TYR A 117 1.65 -17.02 0.79
N LEU A 118 2.68 -17.40 1.52
CA LEU A 118 4.05 -17.37 1.01
C LEU A 118 4.24 -18.32 -0.17
N ASN A 119 3.62 -19.50 -0.13
CA ASN A 119 3.62 -20.45 -1.25
C ASN A 119 2.88 -19.86 -2.46
N ALA A 120 1.68 -19.29 -2.25
CA ALA A 120 0.92 -18.66 -3.32
C ALA A 120 1.66 -17.48 -3.96
N CYS A 121 2.39 -16.69 -3.18
CA CYS A 121 3.27 -15.64 -3.69
C CYS A 121 4.40 -16.22 -4.54
N ARG A 122 5.04 -17.27 -4.07
CA ARG A 122 6.13 -17.95 -4.82
C ARG A 122 5.62 -18.51 -6.14
N ASP A 123 4.47 -19.15 -6.13
CA ASP A 123 3.83 -19.71 -7.34
C ASP A 123 3.43 -18.61 -8.33
N ALA A 124 3.13 -17.41 -7.83
CA ALA A 124 2.84 -16.22 -8.64
C ALA A 124 4.10 -15.45 -9.08
N GLY A 125 5.31 -15.95 -8.78
CA GLY A 125 6.57 -15.28 -9.14
C GLY A 125 6.90 -14.05 -8.30
N ILE A 126 6.27 -13.90 -7.12
CA ILE A 126 6.57 -12.85 -6.16
C ILE A 126 7.67 -13.34 -5.23
N GLU A 127 8.87 -12.80 -5.40
CA GLU A 127 10.06 -13.26 -4.66
C GLU A 127 10.16 -12.64 -3.27
N HIS A 128 9.70 -11.39 -3.13
CA HIS A 128 9.77 -10.62 -1.90
C HIS A 128 8.37 -10.17 -1.45
N PRO A 129 7.51 -11.13 -1.07
CA PRO A 129 6.13 -10.81 -0.72
C PRO A 129 6.05 -9.91 0.51
N VAL A 130 5.20 -8.89 0.40
CA VAL A 130 4.87 -8.00 1.51
C VAL A 130 3.64 -8.53 2.21
N GLY A 131 3.78 -8.83 3.49
CA GLY A 131 2.67 -9.20 4.35
C GLY A 131 1.88 -8.01 4.87
N MET A 132 1.30 -8.17 6.04
CA MET A 132 0.60 -7.09 6.72
C MET A 132 1.57 -5.99 7.14
N CYS A 133 1.31 -4.76 6.69
CA CYS A 133 2.20 -3.64 6.92
C CYS A 133 1.78 -2.77 8.12
N PHE A 134 0.51 -2.83 8.47
CA PHE A 134 -0.08 -2.03 9.52
C PHE A 134 -0.91 -2.88 10.44
N GLN A 135 -1.14 -2.32 11.60
CA GLN A 135 -2.07 -2.85 12.57
C GLN A 135 -2.65 -1.74 13.39
N ASP A 136 -3.94 -1.78 13.59
CA ASP A 136 -4.62 -0.89 14.50
C ASP A 136 -4.16 -1.12 15.93
N ALA A 137 -3.94 -0.02 16.63
CA ALA A 137 -3.60 -0.05 18.05
C ALA A 137 -4.71 -0.75 18.83
N GLY A 138 -4.34 -1.69 19.68
CA GLY A 138 -5.27 -2.43 20.52
C GLY A 138 -5.75 -3.77 19.98
N TRP A 139 -5.37 -4.14 18.79
CA TRP A 139 -5.67 -5.46 18.24
C TRP A 139 -4.82 -6.53 18.90
N LYS A 140 -5.51 -7.43 19.55
CA LYS A 140 -4.87 -8.54 20.25
C LYS A 140 -4.31 -9.54 19.24
N ASN A 141 -3.08 -9.97 19.45
CA ASN A 141 -2.38 -10.95 18.64
C ASN A 141 -1.97 -10.53 17.22
N GLY A 142 -1.96 -9.26 16.91
CA GLY A 142 -1.46 -8.80 15.62
C GLY A 142 0.06 -8.76 15.52
N PRO A 143 0.59 -8.71 14.30
CA PRO A 143 2.03 -8.73 14.02
C PRO A 143 2.68 -7.35 14.19
N TRP A 144 2.51 -6.70 15.31
CA TRP A 144 3.10 -5.38 15.48
C TRP A 144 4.47 -5.35 16.15
N LEU A 145 5.14 -4.23 15.98
CA LEU A 145 6.39 -3.95 16.66
C LEU A 145 6.21 -4.09 18.18
N GLY A 146 6.95 -5.00 18.78
CA GLY A 146 6.90 -5.26 20.22
C GLY A 146 6.14 -6.53 20.62
N SER A 147 5.08 -6.90 19.95
CA SER A 147 4.46 -8.22 20.07
C SER A 147 4.80 -9.15 18.91
N GLY A 148 5.39 -8.65 17.87
CA GLY A 148 5.80 -9.34 16.64
C GLY A 148 6.86 -10.42 16.79
N LYS A 149 7.12 -10.83 18.01
CA LYS A 149 7.95 -11.99 18.34
C LYS A 149 7.35 -13.31 17.87
N ASN A 150 6.12 -13.28 17.38
CA ASN A 150 5.42 -14.42 16.80
C ASN A 150 5.38 -14.39 15.28
N THR A 151 6.20 -13.58 14.64
CA THR A 151 6.45 -13.78 13.23
C THR A 151 6.97 -15.18 13.04
N LYS A 152 6.12 -16.04 12.53
CA LYS A 152 6.53 -17.39 12.17
C LYS A 152 7.69 -17.26 11.19
N SER A 153 8.83 -17.40 11.72
CA SER A 153 10.15 -17.77 11.24
C SER A 153 10.86 -16.97 10.15
N ASN A 154 10.25 -16.45 9.10
CA ASN A 154 11.00 -15.95 7.93
C ASN A 154 10.68 -14.50 7.53
N SER A 155 9.99 -13.76 8.35
CA SER A 155 9.65 -12.39 8.08
C SER A 155 10.63 -11.42 8.71
N VAL A 156 11.04 -10.40 7.96
CA VAL A 156 11.85 -9.30 8.45
C VAL A 156 11.08 -8.00 8.31
N TYR A 157 11.20 -7.12 9.30
CA TYR A 157 10.68 -5.77 9.20
C TYR A 157 11.72 -4.89 8.54
N VAL A 158 11.32 -4.22 7.47
CA VAL A 158 12.16 -3.30 6.73
C VAL A 158 11.42 -1.98 6.52
N THR A 159 12.15 -0.92 6.22
CA THR A 159 11.52 0.32 5.79
C THR A 159 11.03 0.20 4.35
N TRP A 160 9.99 0.94 3.97
CA TRP A 160 9.55 1.01 2.57
C TRP A 160 10.67 1.46 1.65
N LYS A 161 11.51 2.38 2.10
CA LYS A 161 12.66 2.82 1.34
C LYS A 161 13.61 1.66 1.03
N ASP A 162 13.95 0.87 2.05
CA ASP A 162 14.79 -0.32 1.87
C ASP A 162 14.16 -1.34 0.94
N TYR A 163 12.86 -1.57 1.09
CA TYR A 163 12.14 -2.50 0.24
C TYR A 163 12.26 -2.13 -1.24
N PHE A 164 11.95 -0.88 -1.60
CA PHE A 164 11.99 -0.42 -2.97
C PHE A 164 13.40 -0.25 -3.55
N GLU A 165 14.36 0.19 -2.74
CA GLU A 165 15.69 0.56 -3.22
C GLU A 165 16.69 -0.60 -3.15
N ASN A 166 16.48 -1.60 -2.29
CA ASN A 166 17.46 -2.64 -2.04
C ASN A 166 16.93 -4.07 -2.19
N ILE A 167 15.61 -4.30 -2.04
CA ILE A 167 15.03 -5.65 -2.01
C ILE A 167 14.32 -5.97 -3.32
N SER A 168 13.31 -5.19 -3.68
CA SER A 168 12.43 -5.45 -4.82
C SER A 168 12.86 -4.70 -6.10
N ILE A 169 14.16 -4.60 -6.33
CA ILE A 169 14.72 -3.86 -7.48
C ILE A 169 14.36 -4.56 -8.79
N GLY A 170 13.81 -3.79 -9.75
CA GLY A 170 13.54 -4.28 -11.11
C GLY A 170 12.39 -5.27 -11.21
N LYS A 171 11.56 -5.40 -10.20
CA LYS A 171 10.43 -6.33 -10.14
C LYS A 171 9.11 -5.76 -10.67
N THR A 172 9.17 -4.69 -11.44
CA THR A 172 7.97 -4.08 -12.05
C THR A 172 7.46 -4.95 -13.18
N ASN A 173 6.19 -5.35 -13.09
CA ASN A 173 5.61 -6.28 -14.05
C ASN A 173 4.66 -5.58 -15.03
N ASP A 174 3.94 -4.52 -14.61
CA ASP A 174 2.84 -3.96 -15.38
C ASP A 174 2.54 -2.51 -15.00
N ASP A 175 1.76 -1.86 -15.84
CA ASP A 175 1.17 -0.55 -15.57
C ASP A 175 -0.27 -0.73 -15.06
N TRP A 176 -0.59 -0.04 -13.97
CA TRP A 176 -1.93 -0.02 -13.41
C TRP A 176 -2.53 1.38 -13.48
N HIS A 177 -3.75 1.45 -13.97
CA HIS A 177 -4.54 2.67 -14.06
C HIS A 177 -5.74 2.57 -13.12
N PHE A 178 -5.93 3.56 -12.27
CA PHE A 178 -7.11 3.63 -11.40
C PHE A 178 -8.35 3.86 -12.25
N SER A 179 -9.27 2.91 -12.25
CA SER A 179 -10.44 2.89 -13.11
C SER A 179 -11.71 3.40 -12.41
N GLN A 180 -12.78 3.58 -13.16
CA GLN A 180 -14.10 3.83 -12.59
C GLN A 180 -14.61 2.65 -11.76
N GLU A 181 -14.20 1.44 -12.08
CA GLU A 181 -14.58 0.25 -11.32
C GLU A 181 -13.92 0.25 -9.93
N ASP A 182 -12.67 0.65 -9.85
CA ASP A 182 -11.99 0.83 -8.55
C ASP A 182 -12.72 1.88 -7.70
N ILE A 183 -13.15 3.00 -8.29
CA ILE A 183 -13.93 4.01 -7.59
C ILE A 183 -15.29 3.44 -7.14
N ARG A 184 -15.96 2.70 -7.99
CA ARG A 184 -17.27 2.12 -7.69
C ARG A 184 -17.20 1.17 -6.51
N VAL A 185 -16.20 0.31 -6.48
CA VAL A 185 -15.97 -0.60 -5.36
C VAL A 185 -15.72 0.18 -4.07
N ASN A 186 -14.97 1.27 -4.13
CA ASN A 186 -14.72 2.14 -2.99
C ASN A 186 -15.97 2.86 -2.47
N LEU A 187 -16.96 3.08 -3.33
CA LEU A 187 -18.20 3.78 -2.97
C LEU A 187 -19.35 2.87 -2.56
N MET A 188 -19.18 1.56 -2.68
CA MET A 188 -20.21 0.57 -2.29
C MET A 188 -20.26 0.29 -0.79
N TRP A 189 -19.79 1.17 -0.01
CA TRP A 189 -19.66 1.15 1.44
C TRP A 189 -20.83 1.83 2.13
#